data_3ca1d60881b7c5b043d766f6a6ca5dc8
#
_entry.id   3ca1d60881b7c5b043d766f6a6ca5dc8
#
_cell.length_a   1.000
_cell.length_b   1.000
_cell.length_c   1.000
_cell.angle_alpha   90.00
_cell.angle_beta   90.00
_cell.angle_gamma   90.00
#
_symmetry.space_group_name_H-M   'P 1'
#
loop_
_entity.id
_entity.type
_entity.pdbx_description
1 polymer ?
#
loop_
_entity_poly.entity_id
_entity_poly.type
_entity_poly.pdbx_seq_one_letter_code
_entity_poly.pdbx_strand_id
1 'polypeptide(L)'
;MNIDTSVILAAGQGIRLRNLIGETPKGLLKISGIPLLQRSINLLEEQGIDKVYVVTGFEHAELEKTLIEWELGPEICFVKNSDYSKSGSMESLYRMGSMISGDFLLLESDLLYERMALSVLFHIGQPDSVLISGFTGSRDEVWIQGEVPFHQVANLEKGKIRRINKKPDPDLETQGELVGISWISLELFKAMCRYHKENLPKTCRYHYEEVLSDLCLEREITYLKIPDLVWTEIDMESHFERAWNLVYPAILKKDGSCQ
;
A
#
# COMPACT_ATOMS: atom_id res chain seq x y z
N MET A 1 -6.45 -2.74 -20.04
CA MET A 1 -7.15 -1.66 -19.31
C MET A 1 -6.06 -0.79 -18.73
N ASN A 2 -6.15 0.53 -18.89
CA ASN A 2 -5.21 1.44 -18.26
C ASN A 2 -5.79 1.86 -16.91
N ILE A 3 -5.04 1.69 -15.82
CA ILE A 3 -5.31 2.37 -14.55
C ILE A 3 -4.71 3.76 -14.69
N ASP A 4 -5.50 4.78 -14.47
CA ASP A 4 -5.09 6.20 -14.48
C ASP A 4 -5.20 6.85 -13.09
N THR A 5 -5.70 6.10 -12.13
CA THR A 5 -6.04 6.59 -10.79
C THR A 5 -5.33 5.77 -9.71
N SER A 6 -4.84 6.45 -8.67
CA SER A 6 -4.39 5.80 -7.44
C SER A 6 -5.02 6.40 -6.19
N VAL A 7 -5.05 5.63 -5.10
CA VAL A 7 -5.47 6.04 -3.76
C VAL A 7 -4.33 5.76 -2.80
N ILE A 8 -3.88 6.78 -2.08
CA ILE A 8 -2.84 6.65 -1.04
C ILE A 8 -3.46 6.89 0.33
N LEU A 9 -3.33 5.91 1.23
CA LEU A 9 -3.84 6.00 2.59
C LEU A 9 -2.81 6.67 3.49
N ALA A 10 -3.06 7.94 3.85
CA ALA A 10 -2.13 8.79 4.60
C ALA A 10 -2.78 9.40 5.87
N ALA A 11 -3.82 8.77 6.41
CA ALA A 11 -4.56 9.29 7.56
C ALA A 11 -3.94 8.93 8.93
N GLY A 12 -2.98 8.01 8.97
CA GLY A 12 -2.42 7.43 10.19
C GLY A 12 -1.61 8.40 11.04
N GLN A 13 -1.62 8.19 12.38
CA GLN A 13 -0.95 9.07 13.34
C GLN A 13 0.56 8.84 13.50
N GLY A 14 1.09 7.71 13.04
CA GLY A 14 2.52 7.39 13.18
C GLY A 14 3.03 7.37 14.62
N ILE A 15 2.22 6.95 15.58
CA ILE A 15 2.50 7.07 17.03
C ILE A 15 3.86 6.45 17.41
N ARG A 16 4.24 5.33 16.78
CA ARG A 16 5.50 4.61 17.03
C ARG A 16 6.75 5.39 16.55
N LEU A 17 6.55 6.37 15.65
CA LEU A 17 7.61 7.21 15.08
C LEU A 17 7.69 8.61 15.70
N ARG A 18 6.83 8.96 16.66
CA ARG A 18 6.77 10.32 17.23
C ARG A 18 8.08 10.84 17.77
N ASN A 19 8.92 9.98 18.34
CA ASN A 19 10.25 10.38 18.82
C ASN A 19 11.16 10.86 17.68
N LEU A 20 10.97 10.35 16.48
CA LEU A 20 11.78 10.66 15.30
C LEU A 20 11.21 11.84 14.49
N ILE A 21 9.88 11.88 14.31
CA ILE A 21 9.22 12.81 13.39
C ILE A 21 8.34 13.87 14.09
N GLY A 22 8.16 13.79 15.42
CA GLY A 22 7.26 14.69 16.15
C GLY A 22 5.81 14.52 15.69
N GLU A 23 5.18 15.63 15.35
CA GLU A 23 3.81 15.67 14.83
C GLU A 23 3.75 15.61 13.27
N THR A 24 4.88 15.40 12.59
CA THR A 24 4.91 15.35 11.13
C THR A 24 4.20 14.08 10.61
N PRO A 25 3.30 14.18 9.61
CA PRO A 25 2.70 13.03 8.94
C PRO A 25 3.75 12.04 8.40
N LYS A 26 3.53 10.74 8.59
CA LYS A 26 4.49 9.68 8.18
C LYS A 26 4.92 9.80 6.71
N GLY A 27 4.00 10.09 5.80
CA GLY A 27 4.28 10.24 4.37
C GLY A 27 5.25 11.40 4.05
N LEU A 28 5.44 12.36 4.97
CA LEU A 28 6.43 13.45 4.85
C LEU A 28 7.81 13.08 5.38
N LEU A 29 7.98 11.89 5.96
CA LEU A 29 9.28 11.38 6.39
C LEU A 29 10.23 11.30 5.18
N LYS A 30 11.44 11.86 5.35
CA LYS A 30 12.40 11.97 4.25
C LYS A 30 13.48 10.89 4.31
N ILE A 31 13.70 10.24 3.16
CA ILE A 31 14.89 9.41 2.92
C ILE A 31 15.73 10.14 1.86
N SER A 32 16.98 10.47 2.20
CA SER A 32 17.89 11.25 1.34
C SER A 32 17.27 12.56 0.82
N GLY A 33 16.53 13.27 1.69
CA GLY A 33 15.92 14.55 1.38
C GLY A 33 14.58 14.50 0.66
N ILE A 34 14.16 13.32 0.17
CA ILE A 34 12.90 13.13 -0.57
C ILE A 34 11.85 12.50 0.36
N PRO A 35 10.66 13.12 0.53
CA PRO A 35 9.55 12.53 1.28
C PRO A 35 9.06 11.22 0.64
N LEU A 36 8.66 10.24 1.48
CA LEU A 36 8.15 8.95 1.02
C LEU A 36 6.95 9.11 0.06
N LEU A 37 6.01 9.97 0.44
CA LEU A 37 4.82 10.23 -0.36
C LEU A 37 5.15 10.88 -1.71
N GLN A 38 6.09 11.85 -1.72
CA GLN A 38 6.55 12.48 -2.96
C GLN A 38 7.20 11.45 -3.90
N ARG A 39 8.05 10.58 -3.33
CA ARG A 39 8.66 9.50 -4.10
C ARG A 39 7.61 8.57 -4.71
N SER A 40 6.61 8.17 -3.93
CA SER A 40 5.53 7.29 -4.42
C SER A 40 4.72 7.95 -5.54
N ILE A 41 4.37 9.24 -5.40
CA ILE A 41 3.63 9.97 -6.43
C ILE A 41 4.44 10.11 -7.72
N ASN A 42 5.75 10.41 -7.63
CA ASN A 42 6.60 10.48 -8.81
C ASN A 42 6.70 9.12 -9.53
N LEU A 43 6.80 8.02 -8.77
CA LEU A 43 6.83 6.68 -9.36
C LEU A 43 5.48 6.29 -10.00
N LEU A 44 4.37 6.76 -9.45
CA LEU A 44 3.03 6.58 -10.04
C LEU A 44 2.90 7.38 -11.36
N GLU A 45 3.39 8.62 -11.39
CA GLU A 45 3.45 9.45 -12.60
C GLU A 45 4.23 8.76 -13.72
N GLU A 46 5.39 8.16 -13.40
CA GLU A 46 6.20 7.39 -14.36
C GLU A 46 5.44 6.20 -14.97
N GLN A 47 4.43 5.67 -14.28
CA GLN A 47 3.56 4.60 -14.79
C GLN A 47 2.31 5.12 -15.53
N GLY A 48 2.15 6.44 -15.66
CA GLY A 48 1.02 7.05 -16.35
C GLY A 48 -0.23 7.22 -15.50
N ILE A 49 -0.07 7.32 -14.17
CA ILE A 49 -1.16 7.72 -13.27
C ILE A 49 -1.37 9.22 -13.40
N ASP A 50 -2.57 9.63 -13.80
CA ASP A 50 -2.95 11.02 -13.99
C ASP A 50 -3.63 11.63 -12.78
N LYS A 51 -4.20 10.79 -11.88
CA LYS A 51 -4.91 11.23 -10.68
C LYS A 51 -4.53 10.45 -9.45
N VAL A 52 -4.23 11.17 -8.36
CA VAL A 52 -3.89 10.59 -7.06
C VAL A 52 -4.83 11.14 -5.99
N TYR A 53 -5.65 10.28 -5.39
CA TYR A 53 -6.39 10.60 -4.20
C TYR A 53 -5.51 10.32 -2.97
N VAL A 54 -5.35 11.31 -2.10
CA VAL A 54 -4.65 11.16 -0.82
C VAL A 54 -5.68 11.22 0.30
N VAL A 55 -5.86 10.10 1.01
CA VAL A 55 -6.77 10.07 2.16
C VAL A 55 -6.02 10.57 3.38
N THR A 56 -6.38 11.77 3.84
CA THR A 56 -5.72 12.50 4.92
C THR A 56 -6.46 12.33 6.26
N GLY A 57 -5.77 12.58 7.37
CA GLY A 57 -6.35 12.49 8.72
C GLY A 57 -5.54 13.25 9.75
N PHE A 58 -4.54 12.58 10.35
CA PHE A 58 -3.61 13.21 11.28
C PHE A 58 -2.82 14.33 10.58
N GLU A 59 -2.76 15.51 11.21
CA GLU A 59 -2.11 16.72 10.67
C GLU A 59 -2.42 16.96 9.17
N HIS A 60 -3.68 16.74 8.79
CA HIS A 60 -4.14 16.83 7.41
C HIS A 60 -3.79 18.17 6.76
N ALA A 61 -3.90 19.30 7.51
CA ALA A 61 -3.66 20.63 6.97
C ALA A 61 -2.19 20.83 6.55
N GLU A 62 -1.24 20.32 7.34
CA GLU A 62 0.17 20.33 7.01
C GLU A 62 0.47 19.44 5.80
N LEU A 63 -0.09 18.22 5.78
CA LEU A 63 0.08 17.28 4.68
C LEU A 63 -0.45 17.86 3.37
N GLU A 64 -1.69 18.32 3.36
CA GLU A 64 -2.36 18.90 2.19
C GLU A 64 -1.63 20.14 1.66
N LYS A 65 -1.25 21.06 2.57
CA LYS A 65 -0.46 22.23 2.21
C LYS A 65 0.87 21.85 1.54
N THR A 66 1.58 20.89 2.14
CA THR A 66 2.89 20.45 1.63
C THR A 66 2.75 19.81 0.25
N LEU A 67 1.71 18.99 0.00
CA LEU A 67 1.49 18.37 -1.30
C LEU A 67 1.12 19.39 -2.38
N ILE A 68 0.36 20.45 -2.02
CA ILE A 68 0.00 21.54 -2.94
C ILE A 68 1.26 22.35 -3.36
N GLU A 69 2.22 22.49 -2.45
CA GLU A 69 3.47 23.19 -2.72
C GLU A 69 4.43 22.39 -3.62
N TRP A 70 4.22 21.06 -3.75
CA TRP A 70 4.99 20.26 -4.69
C TRP A 70 4.41 20.41 -6.10
N GLU A 71 5.25 20.70 -7.06
CA GLU A 71 4.90 20.68 -8.47
C GLU A 71 4.86 19.24 -8.96
N LEU A 72 3.72 18.56 -8.73
CA LEU A 72 3.50 17.16 -9.11
C LEU A 72 2.78 17.09 -10.46
N GLY A 73 3.11 16.07 -11.27
CA GLY A 73 2.46 15.86 -12.56
C GLY A 73 0.99 15.42 -12.45
N PRO A 74 0.66 14.42 -11.61
CA PRO A 74 -0.73 13.99 -11.42
C PRO A 74 -1.60 15.03 -10.71
N GLU A 75 -2.90 15.02 -11.01
CA GLU A 75 -3.91 15.76 -10.23
C GLU A 75 -4.01 15.18 -8.82
N ILE A 76 -3.75 15.98 -7.78
CA ILE A 76 -3.85 15.55 -6.39
C ILE A 76 -5.21 15.97 -5.82
N CYS A 77 -5.96 14.98 -5.34
CA CYS A 77 -7.27 15.17 -4.70
C CYS A 77 -7.21 14.70 -3.24
N PHE A 78 -7.73 15.48 -2.31
CA PHE A 78 -7.73 15.14 -0.89
C PHE A 78 -9.09 14.63 -0.43
N VAL A 79 -9.06 13.58 0.41
CA VAL A 79 -10.22 13.02 1.08
C VAL A 79 -9.92 12.89 2.57
N LYS A 80 -10.69 13.58 3.40
CA LYS A 80 -10.43 13.59 4.84
C LYS A 80 -11.16 12.48 5.58
N ASN A 81 -10.41 11.66 6.32
CA ASN A 81 -10.96 10.79 7.36
C ASN A 81 -10.90 11.51 8.71
N SER A 82 -12.01 12.10 9.15
CA SER A 82 -12.12 12.81 10.45
C SER A 82 -12.07 11.85 11.65
N ASP A 83 -12.33 10.56 11.44
CA ASP A 83 -12.36 9.54 12.49
C ASP A 83 -11.04 8.74 12.56
N TYR A 84 -9.96 9.21 11.92
CA TYR A 84 -8.67 8.51 11.80
C TYR A 84 -8.11 7.98 13.13
N SER A 85 -8.36 8.67 14.25
CA SER A 85 -7.87 8.26 15.58
C SER A 85 -8.66 7.09 16.20
N LYS A 86 -9.83 6.77 15.66
CA LYS A 86 -10.75 5.76 16.17
C LYS A 86 -11.03 4.65 15.18
N SER A 87 -10.57 4.78 13.96
CA SER A 87 -10.81 3.86 12.85
C SER A 87 -9.52 3.28 12.27
N GLY A 88 -9.66 2.17 11.53
CA GLY A 88 -8.57 1.59 10.74
C GLY A 88 -8.49 2.16 9.32
N SER A 89 -7.54 1.66 8.53
CA SER A 89 -7.33 2.11 7.15
C SER A 89 -8.50 1.76 6.21
N MET A 90 -9.32 0.76 6.56
CA MET A 90 -10.55 0.46 5.81
C MET A 90 -11.55 1.61 5.85
N GLU A 91 -11.71 2.29 6.99
CA GLU A 91 -12.57 3.49 7.07
C GLU A 91 -12.02 4.61 6.17
N SER A 92 -10.71 4.80 6.13
CA SER A 92 -10.08 5.76 5.21
C SER A 92 -10.42 5.44 3.75
N LEU A 93 -10.31 4.18 3.35
CA LEU A 93 -10.68 3.71 2.02
C LEU A 93 -12.19 3.87 1.76
N TYR A 94 -13.04 3.56 2.74
CA TYR A 94 -14.50 3.71 2.65
C TYR A 94 -14.94 5.16 2.40
N ARG A 95 -14.18 6.16 2.92
CA ARG A 95 -14.44 7.59 2.68
C ARG A 95 -14.31 8.00 1.21
N MET A 96 -13.64 7.21 0.40
CA MET A 96 -13.57 7.44 -1.06
C MET A 96 -14.94 7.36 -1.72
N GLY A 97 -15.82 6.46 -1.27
CA GLY A 97 -17.21 6.36 -1.70
C GLY A 97 -17.40 6.42 -3.21
N SER A 98 -18.29 7.32 -3.66
CA SER A 98 -18.60 7.51 -5.10
C SER A 98 -17.53 8.26 -5.90
N MET A 99 -16.43 8.71 -5.28
CA MET A 99 -15.34 9.37 -6.01
C MET A 99 -14.56 8.38 -6.89
N ILE A 100 -14.57 7.10 -6.52
CA ILE A 100 -13.98 6.03 -7.32
C ILE A 100 -14.99 5.55 -8.35
N SER A 101 -14.63 5.67 -9.63
CA SER A 101 -15.46 5.30 -10.78
C SER A 101 -14.86 4.19 -11.66
N GLY A 102 -13.62 3.78 -11.38
CA GLY A 102 -12.89 2.74 -12.10
C GLY A 102 -11.97 1.94 -11.19
N ASP A 103 -11.19 1.05 -11.76
CA ASP A 103 -10.11 0.36 -11.07
C ASP A 103 -9.04 1.37 -10.66
N PHE A 104 -8.32 1.07 -9.57
CA PHE A 104 -7.26 1.96 -9.06
C PHE A 104 -6.15 1.19 -8.38
N LEU A 105 -4.98 1.84 -8.25
CA LEU A 105 -3.94 1.36 -7.36
C LEU A 105 -4.16 1.89 -5.94
N LEU A 106 -4.14 1.00 -4.96
CA LEU A 106 -4.14 1.33 -3.54
C LEU A 106 -2.72 1.25 -3.01
N LEU A 107 -2.25 2.31 -2.32
CA LEU A 107 -0.94 2.36 -1.68
C LEU A 107 -1.03 2.83 -0.23
N GLU A 108 -0.13 2.35 0.59
CA GLU A 108 0.17 2.94 1.90
C GLU A 108 1.17 4.09 1.76
N SER A 109 1.14 5.08 2.66
CA SER A 109 1.90 6.33 2.51
C SER A 109 3.33 6.29 3.04
N ASP A 110 3.70 5.22 3.71
CA ASP A 110 4.94 5.05 4.47
C ASP A 110 5.89 4.01 3.87
N LEU A 111 5.70 3.72 2.60
CA LEU A 111 6.48 2.76 1.85
C LEU A 111 7.73 3.39 1.21
N LEU A 112 8.83 2.66 1.28
CA LEU A 112 10.03 2.87 0.47
C LEU A 112 10.25 1.61 -0.38
N TYR A 113 10.22 1.72 -1.70
CA TYR A 113 10.27 0.58 -2.62
C TYR A 113 10.98 0.91 -3.94
N GLU A 114 11.51 -0.12 -4.62
CA GLU A 114 12.10 -0.01 -5.95
C GLU A 114 11.02 0.13 -7.06
N ARG A 115 11.38 0.73 -8.19
CA ARG A 115 10.49 0.98 -9.36
C ARG A 115 9.75 -0.28 -9.84
N MET A 116 10.41 -1.43 -9.74
CA MET A 116 9.85 -2.72 -10.19
C MET A 116 8.52 -3.05 -9.51
N ALA A 117 8.29 -2.60 -8.27
CA ALA A 117 7.03 -2.82 -7.54
C ALA A 117 5.80 -2.36 -8.33
N LEU A 118 5.84 -1.16 -8.90
CA LEU A 118 4.75 -0.63 -9.73
C LEU A 118 4.78 -1.22 -11.15
N SER A 119 5.95 -1.25 -11.78
CA SER A 119 6.07 -1.75 -13.16
C SER A 119 5.50 -3.15 -13.34
N VAL A 120 5.73 -4.04 -12.37
CA VAL A 120 5.20 -5.42 -12.42
C VAL A 120 3.69 -5.45 -12.32
N LEU A 121 3.08 -4.64 -11.45
CA LEU A 121 1.63 -4.53 -11.37
C LEU A 121 1.01 -4.02 -12.67
N PHE A 122 1.61 -3.00 -13.30
CA PHE A 122 1.10 -2.44 -14.55
C PHE A 122 1.23 -3.37 -15.75
N HIS A 123 2.32 -4.13 -15.86
CA HIS A 123 2.59 -4.95 -17.06
C HIS A 123 2.10 -6.40 -16.93
N ILE A 124 2.05 -6.95 -15.72
CA ILE A 124 1.78 -8.37 -15.44
C ILE A 124 0.60 -8.55 -14.49
N GLY A 125 0.29 -7.52 -13.69
CA GLY A 125 -0.84 -7.51 -12.76
C GLY A 125 -2.19 -7.67 -13.48
N GLN A 126 -3.19 -7.93 -12.69
CA GLN A 126 -4.58 -7.98 -13.11
C GLN A 126 -5.42 -7.33 -12.00
N PRO A 127 -6.67 -6.93 -12.27
CA PRO A 127 -7.57 -6.50 -11.22
C PRO A 127 -7.62 -7.50 -10.06
N ASP A 128 -7.72 -6.98 -8.84
CA ASP A 128 -7.75 -7.73 -7.59
C ASP A 128 -6.46 -8.52 -7.30
N SER A 129 -5.31 -7.88 -7.63
CA SER A 129 -3.98 -8.38 -7.31
C SER A 129 -3.34 -7.58 -6.18
N VAL A 130 -2.82 -8.29 -5.19
CA VAL A 130 -2.04 -7.75 -4.08
C VAL A 130 -0.57 -8.03 -4.32
N LEU A 131 0.29 -7.01 -4.23
CA LEU A 131 1.74 -7.19 -4.36
C LEU A 131 2.31 -7.76 -3.07
N ILE A 132 3.12 -8.82 -3.19
CA ILE A 132 3.84 -9.42 -2.08
C ILE A 132 5.33 -9.57 -2.42
N SER A 133 6.13 -9.67 -1.38
CA SER A 133 7.57 -9.94 -1.47
C SER A 133 7.96 -11.26 -0.83
N GLY A 134 9.24 -11.61 -0.90
CA GLY A 134 9.85 -12.54 0.04
C GLY A 134 9.87 -11.98 1.46
N PHE A 135 10.42 -12.74 2.40
CA PHE A 135 10.44 -12.37 3.82
C PHE A 135 11.50 -11.30 4.09
N THR A 136 11.08 -10.18 4.67
CA THR A 136 11.99 -9.06 4.98
C THR A 136 12.61 -9.16 6.38
N GLY A 137 11.95 -9.84 7.33
CA GLY A 137 12.35 -9.91 8.72
C GLY A 137 12.16 -8.58 9.46
N SER A 138 11.17 -7.79 9.07
CA SER A 138 10.87 -6.48 9.65
C SER A 138 10.35 -6.56 11.09
N ARG A 139 9.75 -7.68 11.48
CA ARG A 139 9.05 -7.97 12.74
C ARG A 139 7.68 -7.29 12.88
N ASP A 140 7.15 -6.78 11.79
CA ASP A 140 5.76 -6.25 11.72
C ASP A 140 5.03 -6.76 10.47
N GLU A 141 5.44 -7.93 10.00
CA GLU A 141 4.97 -8.50 8.73
C GLU A 141 3.47 -8.79 8.75
N VAL A 142 2.81 -8.50 7.63
CA VAL A 142 1.48 -9.00 7.29
C VAL A 142 1.65 -10.14 6.30
N TRP A 143 1.29 -11.34 6.71
CA TRP A 143 1.51 -12.56 5.95
C TRP A 143 0.40 -12.82 4.96
N ILE A 144 0.77 -13.16 3.74
CA ILE A 144 -0.13 -13.67 2.72
C ILE A 144 0.00 -15.19 2.68
N GLN A 145 -1.12 -15.85 2.96
CA GLN A 145 -1.24 -17.32 2.90
C GLN A 145 -2.21 -17.70 1.78
N GLY A 146 -1.86 -18.73 1.04
CA GLY A 146 -2.65 -19.09 -0.11
C GLY A 146 -2.18 -20.33 -0.83
N GLU A 147 -2.72 -20.54 -2.02
CA GLU A 147 -2.35 -21.65 -2.87
C GLU A 147 -0.93 -21.48 -3.40
N VAL A 148 -0.23 -22.61 -3.62
CA VAL A 148 1.05 -22.59 -4.35
C VAL A 148 0.89 -21.85 -5.67
N PRO A 149 1.95 -21.16 -6.16
CA PRO A 149 1.87 -20.41 -7.40
C PRO A 149 1.36 -21.28 -8.55
N PHE A 150 0.31 -20.83 -9.21
CA PHE A 150 -0.23 -21.49 -10.42
C PHE A 150 0.41 -20.97 -11.70
N HIS A 151 1.18 -19.86 -11.57
CA HIS A 151 1.90 -19.27 -12.69
C HIS A 151 3.23 -18.73 -12.19
N GLN A 152 4.30 -19.07 -12.90
CA GLN A 152 5.66 -18.61 -12.62
C GLN A 152 6.30 -18.17 -13.93
N VAL A 153 6.67 -16.89 -14.04
CA VAL A 153 7.37 -16.33 -15.20
C VAL A 153 8.60 -15.60 -14.69
N ALA A 154 9.77 -16.03 -15.12
CA ALA A 154 11.04 -15.55 -14.59
C ALA A 154 11.08 -15.70 -13.05
N ASN A 155 11.25 -14.57 -12.32
CA ASN A 155 11.26 -14.55 -10.86
C ASN A 155 9.91 -14.10 -10.25
N LEU A 156 8.81 -14.11 -11.04
CA LEU A 156 7.49 -13.68 -10.57
C LEU A 156 6.62 -14.90 -10.30
N GLU A 157 5.91 -14.85 -9.19
CA GLU A 157 4.99 -15.91 -8.78
C GLU A 157 3.59 -15.31 -8.60
N LYS A 158 2.55 -16.06 -9.03
CA LYS A 158 1.17 -15.64 -8.89
C LYS A 158 0.32 -16.78 -8.36
N GLY A 159 -0.53 -16.49 -7.37
CA GLY A 159 -1.41 -17.47 -6.77
C GLY A 159 -2.65 -16.82 -6.15
N LYS A 160 -3.54 -17.65 -5.62
CA LYS A 160 -4.76 -17.20 -4.92
C LYS A 160 -4.49 -16.98 -3.45
N ILE A 161 -5.05 -15.90 -2.92
CA ILE A 161 -5.03 -15.59 -1.50
C ILE A 161 -6.12 -16.39 -0.80
N ARG A 162 -5.79 -16.97 0.36
CA ARG A 162 -6.72 -17.63 1.27
C ARG A 162 -6.85 -16.93 2.60
N ARG A 163 -5.79 -16.20 3.00
CA ARG A 163 -5.75 -15.45 4.24
C ARG A 163 -4.70 -14.34 4.19
N ILE A 164 -5.01 -13.22 4.82
CA ILE A 164 -4.07 -12.12 5.09
C ILE A 164 -4.10 -11.88 6.59
N ASN A 165 -2.97 -12.00 7.29
CA ASN A 165 -2.94 -11.82 8.74
C ASN A 165 -1.53 -11.60 9.27
N LYS A 166 -1.40 -10.84 10.36
CA LYS A 166 -0.14 -10.72 11.13
C LYS A 166 0.24 -12.01 11.87
N LYS A 167 -0.73 -12.90 12.13
CA LYS A 167 -0.49 -14.22 12.73
C LYS A 167 -0.85 -15.28 11.71
N PRO A 168 0.14 -15.93 11.08
CA PRO A 168 -0.11 -16.94 10.08
C PRO A 168 -0.83 -18.15 10.70
N ASP A 169 -1.71 -18.74 9.92
CA ASP A 169 -2.37 -20.01 10.23
C ASP A 169 -1.38 -21.15 9.92
N PRO A 170 -1.09 -22.03 10.87
CA PRO A 170 -0.13 -23.12 10.65
C PRO A 170 -0.58 -24.13 9.61
N ASP A 171 -1.87 -24.19 9.32
CA ASP A 171 -2.46 -25.15 8.34
C ASP A 171 -2.44 -24.58 6.91
N LEU A 172 -2.03 -23.31 6.72
CA LEU A 172 -1.94 -22.66 5.42
C LEU A 172 -0.48 -22.32 5.06
N GLU A 173 -0.13 -22.53 3.80
CA GLU A 173 1.20 -22.17 3.30
C GLU A 173 1.35 -20.65 3.20
N THR A 174 2.43 -20.13 3.78
CA THR A 174 2.76 -18.70 3.71
C THR A 174 3.55 -18.42 2.43
N GLN A 175 2.98 -17.59 1.57
CA GLN A 175 3.54 -17.26 0.25
C GLN A 175 4.50 -16.09 0.30
N GLY A 176 4.28 -15.12 1.19
CA GLY A 176 5.13 -13.93 1.29
C GLY A 176 4.56 -12.89 2.24
N GLU A 177 5.10 -11.70 2.12
CA GLU A 177 4.82 -10.54 2.95
C GLU A 177 4.11 -9.46 2.13
N LEU A 178 3.02 -8.90 2.66
CA LEU A 178 2.26 -7.81 2.04
C LEU A 178 3.14 -6.57 1.89
N VAL A 179 3.18 -6.01 0.70
CA VAL A 179 3.98 -4.80 0.40
C VAL A 179 3.20 -3.51 0.70
N GLY A 180 1.87 -3.57 0.73
CA GLY A 180 1.03 -2.37 0.89
C GLY A 180 0.71 -1.69 -0.46
N ILE A 181 0.86 -2.40 -1.58
CA ILE A 181 0.49 -1.96 -2.92
C ILE A 181 -0.45 -2.99 -3.54
N SER A 182 -1.60 -2.56 -4.06
CA SER A 182 -2.61 -3.46 -4.61
C SER A 182 -3.35 -2.83 -5.79
N TRP A 183 -3.71 -3.64 -6.78
CA TRP A 183 -4.66 -3.27 -7.82
C TRP A 183 -6.05 -3.67 -7.39
N ILE A 184 -6.91 -2.72 -7.11
CA ILE A 184 -8.28 -2.92 -6.65
C ILE A 184 -9.24 -2.61 -7.80
N SER A 185 -10.05 -3.58 -8.20
CA SER A 185 -11.13 -3.33 -9.15
C SER A 185 -12.26 -2.51 -8.50
N LEU A 186 -13.00 -1.78 -9.31
CA LEU A 186 -14.20 -1.07 -8.85
C LEU A 186 -15.20 -2.02 -8.16
N GLU A 187 -15.32 -3.25 -8.65
CA GLU A 187 -16.23 -4.25 -8.09
C GLU A 187 -15.73 -4.79 -6.74
N LEU A 188 -14.44 -5.00 -6.57
CA LEU A 188 -13.86 -5.36 -5.27
C LEU A 188 -14.00 -4.19 -4.29
N PHE A 189 -13.70 -2.97 -4.71
CA PHE A 189 -13.89 -1.78 -3.87
C PHE A 189 -15.32 -1.63 -3.35
N LYS A 190 -16.33 -1.80 -4.22
CA LYS A 190 -17.74 -1.77 -3.81
C LYS A 190 -18.07 -2.89 -2.82
N ALA A 191 -17.50 -4.08 -3.01
CA ALA A 191 -17.68 -5.20 -2.09
C ALA A 191 -17.03 -4.90 -0.72
N MET A 192 -15.80 -4.35 -0.69
CA MET A 192 -15.12 -3.93 0.53
C MET A 192 -15.94 -2.88 1.29
N CYS A 193 -16.44 -1.86 0.61
CA CYS A 193 -17.28 -0.82 1.19
C CYS A 193 -18.59 -1.39 1.78
N ARG A 194 -19.25 -2.30 1.05
CA ARG A 194 -20.46 -2.97 1.50
C ARG A 194 -20.18 -3.82 2.74
N TYR A 195 -19.16 -4.67 2.69
CA TYR A 195 -18.74 -5.51 3.80
C TYR A 195 -18.46 -4.69 5.06
N HIS A 196 -17.68 -3.61 4.91
CA HIS A 196 -17.36 -2.70 6.01
C HIS A 196 -18.63 -2.12 6.65
N LYS A 197 -19.52 -1.57 5.84
CA LYS A 197 -20.78 -0.96 6.30
C LYS A 197 -21.70 -1.96 7.00
N GLU A 198 -21.87 -3.16 6.43
CA GLU A 198 -22.77 -4.19 6.96
C GLU A 198 -22.24 -4.83 8.26
N ASN A 199 -20.94 -4.79 8.48
CA ASN A 199 -20.30 -5.38 9.66
C ASN A 199 -19.85 -4.36 10.73
N LEU A 200 -20.30 -3.11 10.66
CA LEU A 200 -20.10 -2.16 11.75
C LEU A 200 -20.85 -2.61 13.02
N PRO A 201 -20.30 -2.42 14.24
CA PRO A 201 -19.02 -1.75 14.56
C PRO A 201 -17.78 -2.66 14.51
N LYS A 202 -17.89 -3.96 14.18
CA LYS A 202 -16.76 -4.91 14.16
C LYS A 202 -15.61 -4.38 13.32
N THR A 203 -15.92 -3.90 12.11
CA THR A 203 -14.92 -3.46 11.13
C THR A 203 -14.44 -2.01 11.33
N CYS A 204 -14.93 -1.30 12.33
CA CYS A 204 -14.56 0.10 12.58
C CYS A 204 -13.04 0.32 12.65
N ARG A 205 -12.30 -0.62 13.25
CA ARG A 205 -10.84 -0.57 13.40
C ARG A 205 -10.10 -1.48 12.42
N TYR A 206 -10.81 -2.10 11.49
CA TYR A 206 -10.17 -2.95 10.50
C TYR A 206 -9.27 -2.14 9.57
N HIS A 207 -8.13 -2.70 9.27
CA HIS A 207 -7.34 -2.30 8.13
C HIS A 207 -7.93 -2.89 6.85
N TYR A 208 -7.60 -2.31 5.69
CA TYR A 208 -8.17 -2.75 4.41
C TYR A 208 -7.81 -4.20 4.08
N GLU A 209 -6.61 -4.64 4.48
CA GLU A 209 -6.14 -6.01 4.29
C GLU A 209 -6.93 -7.04 5.11
N GLU A 210 -7.50 -6.65 6.27
CA GLU A 210 -8.38 -7.52 7.05
C GLU A 210 -9.71 -7.75 6.30
N VAL A 211 -10.23 -6.72 5.63
CA VAL A 211 -11.42 -6.85 4.79
C VAL A 211 -11.11 -7.67 3.54
N LEU A 212 -9.95 -7.50 2.91
CA LEU A 212 -9.51 -8.37 1.80
C LEU A 212 -9.41 -9.83 2.25
N SER A 213 -8.89 -10.08 3.46
CA SER A 213 -8.79 -11.42 4.04
C SER A 213 -10.17 -12.07 4.27
N ASP A 214 -11.14 -11.30 4.73
CA ASP A 214 -12.51 -11.82 4.91
C ASP A 214 -13.18 -12.09 3.53
N LEU A 215 -12.96 -11.22 2.55
CA LEU A 215 -13.57 -11.36 1.21
C LEU A 215 -12.91 -12.42 0.32
N CYS A 216 -11.63 -12.77 0.53
CA CYS A 216 -10.95 -13.77 -0.31
C CYS A 216 -11.54 -15.19 -0.17
N LEU A 217 -12.40 -15.43 0.83
CA LEU A 217 -13.13 -16.68 0.99
C LEU A 217 -14.26 -16.82 -0.04
N GLU A 218 -14.81 -15.71 -0.50
CA GLU A 218 -15.96 -15.66 -1.42
C GLU A 218 -15.59 -15.11 -2.81
N ARG A 219 -14.45 -14.45 -2.93
CA ARG A 219 -13.98 -13.81 -4.15
C ARG A 219 -12.55 -14.24 -4.48
N GLU A 220 -12.25 -14.31 -5.77
CA GLU A 220 -10.90 -14.58 -6.22
C GLU A 220 -10.05 -13.31 -6.11
N ILE A 221 -9.20 -13.25 -5.07
CA ILE A 221 -8.17 -12.26 -4.90
C ILE A 221 -6.83 -12.96 -5.07
N THR A 222 -5.94 -12.40 -5.88
CA THR A 222 -4.66 -13.02 -6.19
C THR A 222 -3.51 -12.26 -5.56
N TYR A 223 -2.40 -12.94 -5.33
CA TYR A 223 -1.14 -12.27 -5.07
C TYR A 223 -0.26 -12.28 -6.32
N LEU A 224 0.56 -11.23 -6.45
CA LEU A 224 1.66 -11.16 -7.39
C LEU A 224 2.94 -10.98 -6.57
N LYS A 225 3.84 -11.96 -6.61
CA LYS A 225 5.04 -11.99 -5.78
C LYS A 225 6.29 -11.64 -6.58
N ILE A 226 7.07 -10.73 -6.03
CA ILE A 226 8.44 -10.44 -6.44
C ILE A 226 9.35 -10.91 -5.28
N PRO A 227 9.96 -12.11 -5.34
CA PRO A 227 10.67 -12.70 -4.21
C PRO A 227 11.82 -11.86 -3.65
N ASP A 228 12.52 -11.15 -4.52
CA ASP A 228 13.69 -10.31 -4.21
C ASP A 228 13.39 -8.80 -4.27
N LEU A 229 12.13 -8.41 -4.10
CA LEU A 229 11.73 -7.01 -4.07
C LEU A 229 12.45 -6.26 -2.95
N VAL A 230 13.06 -5.13 -3.30
CA VAL A 230 13.70 -4.25 -2.33
C VAL A 230 12.72 -3.17 -1.88
N TRP A 231 12.27 -3.31 -0.65
CA TRP A 231 11.28 -2.41 -0.07
C TRP A 231 11.28 -2.44 1.47
N THR A 232 10.61 -1.51 2.09
CA THR A 232 10.26 -1.53 3.52
C THR A 232 9.09 -0.58 3.79
N GLU A 233 8.24 -0.94 4.75
CA GLU A 233 7.36 -0.03 5.46
C GLU A 233 8.15 0.65 6.58
N ILE A 234 7.83 1.90 6.92
CA ILE A 234 8.50 2.64 7.99
C ILE A 234 7.51 3.00 9.08
N ASP A 235 7.41 2.15 10.08
CA ASP A 235 6.47 2.25 11.20
C ASP A 235 7.13 2.54 12.55
N MET A 236 8.42 2.28 12.66
CA MET A 236 9.21 2.50 13.88
C MET A 236 10.65 2.90 13.54
N GLU A 237 11.38 3.36 14.54
CA GLU A 237 12.75 3.87 14.37
C GLU A 237 13.69 2.84 13.72
N SER A 238 13.60 1.57 14.11
CA SER A 238 14.41 0.50 13.51
C SER A 238 14.09 0.29 12.01
N HIS A 239 12.84 0.52 11.57
CA HIS A 239 12.47 0.48 10.16
C HIS A 239 13.09 1.67 9.40
N PHE A 240 13.13 2.85 10.03
CA PHE A 240 13.79 4.02 9.45
C PHE A 240 15.29 3.80 9.28
N GLU A 241 15.97 3.27 10.31
CA GLU A 241 17.40 2.94 10.23
C GLU A 241 17.67 1.91 9.13
N ARG A 242 16.84 0.87 9.03
CA ARG A 242 16.91 -0.13 7.97
C ARG A 242 16.68 0.50 6.59
N ALA A 243 15.67 1.36 6.47
CA ALA A 243 15.36 2.09 5.23
C ALA A 243 16.56 2.90 4.76
N TRP A 244 17.20 3.64 5.66
CA TRP A 244 18.33 4.50 5.37
C TRP A 244 19.61 3.72 5.02
N ASN A 245 19.95 2.73 5.84
CA ASN A 245 21.26 2.07 5.79
C ASN A 245 21.31 0.89 4.81
N LEU A 246 20.17 0.25 4.53
CA LEU A 246 20.12 -0.99 3.73
C LEU A 246 19.22 -0.88 2.52
N VAL A 247 17.95 -0.46 2.70
CA VAL A 247 16.94 -0.52 1.63
C VAL A 247 17.20 0.55 0.58
N TYR A 248 17.37 1.80 0.97
CA TYR A 248 17.59 2.90 0.03
C TYR A 248 18.85 2.71 -0.83
N PRO A 249 20.03 2.35 -0.29
CA PRO A 249 21.20 2.02 -1.11
C PRO A 249 20.95 0.87 -2.09
N ALA A 250 20.21 -0.15 -1.68
CA ALA A 250 19.87 -1.29 -2.54
C ALA A 250 18.92 -0.88 -3.68
N ILE A 251 17.94 -0.02 -3.39
CA ILE A 251 17.05 0.57 -4.42
C ILE A 251 17.84 1.36 -5.44
N LEU A 252 18.75 2.24 -5.01
CA LEU A 252 19.58 3.02 -5.93
C LEU A 252 20.40 2.12 -6.86
N LYS A 253 20.90 1.00 -6.35
CA LYS A 253 21.66 0.03 -7.15
C LYS A 253 20.76 -0.67 -8.18
N LYS A 254 19.56 -1.11 -7.79
CA LYS A 254 18.63 -1.81 -8.70
C LYS A 254 18.05 -0.85 -9.74
N ASP A 255 17.51 0.31 -9.30
CA ASP A 255 16.91 1.31 -10.19
C ASP A 255 17.94 1.92 -11.17
N GLY A 256 19.20 2.08 -10.74
CA GLY A 256 20.29 2.56 -11.60
C GLY A 256 20.86 1.51 -12.57
N SER A 257 20.61 0.23 -12.34
CA SER A 257 21.02 -0.86 -13.24
C SER A 257 20.03 -1.09 -14.39
N CYS A 258 18.87 -0.44 -14.36
CA CYS A 258 17.83 -0.52 -15.38
C CYS A 258 17.86 0.65 -16.39
N GLN A 259 18.91 1.48 -16.36
CA GLN A 259 19.23 2.49 -17.39
C GLN A 259 20.27 1.93 -18.34
#